data_b33e34b2fe1c02075cfe355856319185
#
_entry.id   b33e34b2fe1c02075cfe355856319185
#
_cell.length_a   1.000
_cell.length_b   1.000
_cell.length_c   1.000
_cell.angle_alpha   90.00
_cell.angle_beta   90.00
_cell.angle_gamma   90.00
#
_symmetry.space_group_name_H-M   'P 1'
#
loop_
_entity.id
_entity.type
_entity.pdbx_description
1 polymer ?
#
loop_
_entity_poly.entity_id
_entity_poly.type
_entity_poly.pdbx_seq_one_letter_code
_entity_poly.pdbx_strand_id
1 'polypeptide(L)'
;MKSEPDELSIHDLQRLGRARWDGVRNYQARNFLRSMQAGELFFFYHSSCPQPGIAGIGRIAASAYPDPTALEPDSHYFDAKASAEKNPWSAIDVEFVASFPGVLSLALLRSQLALSDMALLQKGSRLSVMPVSAEQWQAILALSSEGR
;
A
#
# COMPACT_ATOMS: atom_id res chain seq x y z
N MET A 1 1.51 -1.91 1.07
CA MET A 1 1.30 -0.53 0.59
C MET A 1 0.53 0.24 1.67
N LYS A 2 0.91 1.48 1.89
CA LYS A 2 0.32 2.33 2.95
C LYS A 2 -0.77 3.22 2.40
N SER A 3 -1.93 3.23 3.08
CA SER A 3 -3.03 4.16 2.78
C SER A 3 -3.56 4.76 4.08
N GLU A 4 -3.95 6.02 4.03
CA GLU A 4 -4.68 6.64 5.13
C GLU A 4 -6.13 6.17 5.10
N PRO A 5 -6.69 5.63 6.21
CA PRO A 5 -8.06 5.11 6.20
C PRO A 5 -9.12 6.14 5.80
N ASP A 6 -8.84 7.44 6.01
CA ASP A 6 -9.76 8.50 5.60
C ASP A 6 -9.83 8.64 4.07
N GLU A 7 -8.79 8.23 3.34
CA GLU A 7 -8.80 8.22 1.88
C GLU A 7 -9.30 6.89 1.34
N LEU A 8 -8.69 5.78 1.79
CA LEU A 8 -9.08 4.43 1.40
C LEU A 8 -8.68 3.46 2.50
N SER A 9 -9.67 2.86 3.16
CA SER A 9 -9.45 1.79 4.15
C SER A 9 -9.61 0.42 3.51
N ILE A 10 -9.18 -0.63 4.23
CA ILE A 10 -9.41 -2.01 3.78
C ILE A 10 -10.92 -2.30 3.65
N HIS A 11 -11.73 -1.70 4.52
CA HIS A 11 -13.18 -1.86 4.47
C HIS A 11 -13.80 -1.14 3.27
N ASP A 12 -13.26 0.01 2.89
CA ASP A 12 -13.65 0.69 1.65
C ASP A 12 -13.32 -0.17 0.44
N LEU A 13 -12.13 -0.76 0.42
CA LEU A 13 -11.73 -1.64 -0.68
C LEU A 13 -12.62 -2.88 -0.74
N GLN A 14 -12.98 -3.45 0.42
CA GLN A 14 -13.89 -4.58 0.50
C GLN A 14 -15.25 -4.25 -0.10
N ARG A 15 -15.79 -3.07 0.25
CA ARG A 15 -17.09 -2.61 -0.24
C ARG A 15 -17.07 -2.34 -1.75
N LEU A 16 -15.97 -1.72 -2.24
CA LEU A 16 -15.82 -1.39 -3.66
C LEU A 16 -15.43 -2.61 -4.51
N GLY A 17 -14.74 -3.57 -3.92
CA GLY A 17 -14.18 -4.73 -4.61
C GLY A 17 -12.89 -4.42 -5.36
N ARG A 18 -12.84 -3.29 -6.02
CA ARG A 18 -11.69 -2.81 -6.81
C ARG A 18 -11.58 -1.31 -6.70
N ALA A 19 -10.35 -0.80 -6.67
CA ALA A 19 -10.09 0.63 -6.56
C ALA A 19 -8.79 1.00 -7.28
N ARG A 20 -8.69 2.27 -7.68
CA ARG A 20 -7.45 2.84 -8.18
C ARG A 20 -6.56 3.24 -7.00
N TRP A 21 -5.28 2.89 -7.06
CA TRP A 21 -4.27 3.33 -6.11
C TRP A 21 -3.43 4.41 -6.77
N ASP A 22 -3.66 5.65 -6.39
CA ASP A 22 -3.05 6.82 -6.99
C ASP A 22 -2.38 7.69 -5.92
N GLY A 23 -1.87 8.83 -6.31
CA GLY A 23 -1.35 9.82 -5.37
C GLY A 23 0.04 9.50 -4.83
N VAL A 24 0.73 8.50 -5.35
CA VAL A 24 2.11 8.19 -4.94
C VAL A 24 3.06 9.23 -5.53
N ARG A 25 3.74 10.00 -4.66
CA ARG A 25 4.56 11.15 -5.07
C ARG A 25 6.00 11.04 -4.58
N ASN A 26 6.48 9.81 -4.36
CA ASN A 26 7.88 9.50 -4.08
C ASN A 26 8.41 8.65 -5.24
N TYR A 27 9.56 9.01 -5.79
CA TYR A 27 10.09 8.32 -6.97
C TYR A 27 10.43 6.86 -6.72
N GLN A 28 10.96 6.55 -5.53
CA GLN A 28 11.28 5.17 -5.18
C GLN A 28 10.01 4.31 -5.03
N ALA A 29 9.00 4.85 -4.35
CA ALA A 29 7.70 4.18 -4.22
C ALA A 29 7.04 3.96 -5.59
N ARG A 30 7.11 4.97 -6.47
CA ARG A 30 6.63 4.86 -7.85
C ARG A 30 7.32 3.73 -8.60
N ASN A 31 8.64 3.60 -8.43
CA ASN A 31 9.39 2.55 -9.09
C ASN A 31 8.94 1.17 -8.62
N PHE A 32 8.62 1.03 -7.32
CA PHE A 32 8.02 -0.21 -6.82
C PHE A 32 6.66 -0.49 -7.46
N LEU A 33 5.81 0.52 -7.59
CA LEU A 33 4.52 0.35 -8.28
C LEU A 33 4.73 -0.17 -9.71
N ARG A 34 5.67 0.41 -10.42
CA ARG A 34 5.96 0.03 -11.82
C ARG A 34 6.49 -1.39 -11.96
N SER A 35 7.08 -1.95 -10.91
CA SER A 35 7.58 -3.32 -10.91
C SER A 35 6.50 -4.36 -10.61
N MET A 36 5.34 -3.94 -10.14
CA MET A 36 4.25 -4.84 -9.77
C MET A 36 3.52 -5.37 -11.00
N GLN A 37 3.09 -6.62 -10.92
CA GLN A 37 2.34 -7.28 -11.98
C GLN A 37 0.97 -7.71 -11.49
N ALA A 38 0.00 -7.71 -12.41
CA ALA A 38 -1.35 -8.19 -12.11
C ALA A 38 -1.29 -9.60 -11.52
N GLY A 39 -2.06 -9.83 -10.46
CA GLY A 39 -2.09 -11.10 -9.73
C GLY A 39 -1.22 -11.13 -8.49
N GLU A 40 -0.23 -10.24 -8.35
CA GLU A 40 0.59 -10.18 -7.15
C GLU A 40 -0.21 -9.69 -5.96
N LEU A 41 0.09 -10.22 -4.77
CA LEU A 41 -0.57 -9.85 -3.51
C LEU A 41 0.25 -8.77 -2.79
N PHE A 42 -0.44 -7.98 -1.96
CA PHE A 42 0.21 -7.01 -1.10
C PHE A 42 -0.51 -6.92 0.24
N PHE A 43 0.22 -6.53 1.28
CA PHE A 43 -0.39 -6.17 2.55
C PHE A 43 -0.91 -4.73 2.49
N PHE A 44 -2.13 -4.54 2.98
CA PHE A 44 -2.78 -3.24 3.07
C PHE A 44 -2.52 -2.66 4.47
N TYR A 45 -1.72 -1.59 4.53
CA TYR A 45 -1.31 -0.96 5.78
C TYR A 45 -2.06 0.36 5.96
N HIS A 46 -2.71 0.53 7.12
CA HIS A 46 -3.33 1.79 7.51
C HIS A 46 -2.28 2.68 8.17
N SER A 47 -2.05 3.88 7.60
CA SER A 47 -1.10 4.86 8.10
C SER A 47 -1.82 6.14 8.55
N SER A 48 -1.12 6.97 9.33
CA SER A 48 -1.62 8.28 9.77
C SER A 48 -3.01 8.20 10.42
N CYS A 49 -3.15 7.28 11.38
CA CYS A 49 -4.41 7.01 12.06
C CYS A 49 -4.14 6.56 13.50
N PRO A 50 -5.18 6.49 14.36
CA PRO A 50 -4.99 6.10 15.77
C PRO A 50 -4.36 4.71 15.96
N GLN A 51 -4.63 3.77 15.04
CA GLN A 51 -4.13 2.39 15.12
C GLN A 51 -3.41 2.00 13.83
N PRO A 52 -2.20 2.52 13.59
CA PRO A 52 -1.47 2.16 12.37
C PRO A 52 -1.07 0.68 12.40
N GLY A 53 -1.17 0.03 11.26
CA GLY A 53 -0.83 -1.38 11.14
C GLY A 53 -1.38 -2.02 9.89
N ILE A 54 -1.10 -3.31 9.73
CA ILE A 54 -1.57 -4.09 8.59
C ILE A 54 -3.01 -4.53 8.84
N ALA A 55 -3.90 -4.13 7.95
CA ALA A 55 -5.34 -4.34 8.10
C ALA A 55 -5.89 -5.47 7.21
N GLY A 56 -5.15 -5.89 6.19
CA GLY A 56 -5.62 -6.93 5.30
C GLY A 56 -4.70 -7.15 4.11
N ILE A 57 -5.25 -7.81 3.10
CA ILE A 57 -4.52 -8.19 1.88
C ILE A 57 -5.31 -7.73 0.66
N GLY A 58 -4.61 -7.17 -0.31
CA GLY A 58 -5.13 -6.86 -1.63
C GLY A 58 -4.34 -7.58 -2.71
N ARG A 59 -4.84 -7.48 -3.94
CA ARG A 59 -4.20 -8.04 -5.14
C ARG A 59 -4.08 -6.95 -6.18
N ILE A 60 -2.98 -6.98 -6.95
CA ILE A 60 -2.80 -6.08 -8.08
C ILE A 60 -3.73 -6.54 -9.20
N ALA A 61 -4.69 -5.68 -9.57
CA ALA A 61 -5.67 -5.99 -10.62
C ALA A 61 -5.20 -5.52 -11.99
N ALA A 62 -4.49 -4.38 -12.04
CA ALA A 62 -3.89 -3.88 -13.27
C ALA A 62 -2.53 -3.26 -12.95
N SER A 63 -1.54 -3.57 -13.79
CA SER A 63 -0.19 -3.01 -13.63
C SER A 63 -0.18 -1.49 -13.89
N ALA A 64 0.97 -0.86 -13.60
CA ALA A 64 1.09 0.60 -13.59
C ALA A 64 0.70 1.27 -14.90
N TYR A 65 0.00 2.38 -14.78
CA TYR A 65 -0.37 3.28 -15.86
C TYR A 65 -0.19 4.73 -15.36
N PRO A 66 -0.15 5.74 -16.26
CA PRO A 66 0.02 7.12 -15.83
C PRO A 66 -1.07 7.54 -14.84
N ASP A 67 -0.67 8.15 -13.73
CA ASP A 67 -1.61 8.60 -12.69
C ASP A 67 -2.38 9.82 -13.19
N PRO A 68 -3.70 9.69 -13.44
CA PRO A 68 -4.48 10.80 -13.98
C PRO A 68 -4.64 11.95 -12.97
N THR A 69 -4.52 11.70 -11.66
CA THR A 69 -4.66 12.75 -10.65
C THR A 69 -3.57 13.80 -10.74
N ALA A 70 -2.40 13.46 -11.29
CA ALA A 70 -1.32 14.40 -11.49
C ALA A 70 -1.67 15.51 -12.48
N LEU A 71 -2.63 15.26 -13.38
CA LEU A 71 -3.08 16.20 -14.42
C LEU A 71 -4.38 16.92 -14.05
N GLU A 72 -5.01 16.58 -12.94
CA GLU A 72 -6.29 17.15 -12.51
C GLU A 72 -6.04 18.34 -11.57
N PRO A 73 -6.30 19.58 -11.99
CA PRO A 73 -6.02 20.76 -11.15
C PRO A 73 -6.74 20.77 -9.80
N ASP A 74 -7.90 20.13 -9.71
CA ASP A 74 -8.67 20.06 -8.47
C ASP A 74 -8.23 18.92 -7.55
N SER A 75 -7.33 18.05 -8.01
CA SER A 75 -6.84 16.93 -7.20
C SER A 75 -5.82 17.40 -6.17
N HIS A 76 -5.89 16.83 -4.97
CA HIS A 76 -4.86 16.99 -3.95
C HIS A 76 -3.47 16.55 -4.44
N TYR A 77 -3.44 15.67 -5.44
CA TYR A 77 -2.20 15.10 -6.00
C TYR A 77 -1.78 15.74 -7.32
N PHE A 78 -2.35 16.88 -7.67
CA PHE A 78 -1.99 17.61 -8.88
C PHE A 78 -0.51 17.97 -8.89
N ASP A 79 0.14 17.75 -10.05
CA ASP A 79 1.53 18.15 -10.28
C ASP A 79 1.57 19.06 -11.52
N ALA A 80 1.80 20.34 -11.28
CA ALA A 80 1.84 21.34 -12.36
C ALA A 80 2.95 21.09 -13.39
N LYS A 81 3.96 20.30 -13.02
CA LYS A 81 5.08 19.96 -13.94
C LYS A 81 4.75 18.74 -14.80
N ALA A 82 3.69 18.00 -14.51
CA ALA A 82 3.28 16.83 -15.28
C ALA A 82 2.44 17.24 -16.49
N SER A 83 2.54 16.45 -17.56
CA SER A 83 1.70 16.61 -18.75
C SER A 83 1.33 15.23 -19.28
N ALA A 84 0.39 15.17 -20.23
CA ALA A 84 0.00 13.90 -20.85
C ALA A 84 1.19 13.17 -21.48
N GLU A 85 2.17 13.92 -21.99
CA GLU A 85 3.38 13.38 -22.63
C GLU A 85 4.50 13.08 -21.63
N LYS A 86 4.50 13.74 -20.48
CA LYS A 86 5.55 13.63 -19.45
C LYS A 86 4.96 13.58 -18.06
N ASN A 87 4.28 12.48 -17.75
CA ASN A 87 3.77 12.25 -16.41
C ASN A 87 4.70 11.26 -15.69
N PRO A 88 5.47 11.74 -14.68
CA PRO A 88 6.39 10.87 -13.94
C PRO A 88 5.67 9.93 -12.96
N TRP A 89 4.39 10.17 -12.71
CA TRP A 89 3.65 9.46 -11.67
C TRP A 89 2.81 8.33 -12.24
N SER A 90 2.67 7.26 -11.46
CA SER A 90 1.96 6.05 -11.86
C SER A 90 0.90 5.69 -10.85
N ALA A 91 -0.16 5.07 -11.33
CA ALA A 91 -1.21 4.45 -10.53
C ALA A 91 -1.30 2.97 -10.89
N ILE A 92 -1.91 2.19 -10.01
CA ILE A 92 -2.26 0.79 -10.28
C ILE A 92 -3.71 0.61 -9.87
N ASP A 93 -4.32 -0.47 -10.35
CA ASP A 93 -5.61 -0.91 -9.83
C ASP A 93 -5.41 -2.07 -8.89
N VAL A 94 -6.16 -2.05 -7.79
CA VAL A 94 -6.09 -3.08 -6.75
C VAL A 94 -7.46 -3.65 -6.50
N GLU A 95 -7.51 -4.89 -6.01
CA GLU A 95 -8.76 -5.53 -5.62
C GLU A 95 -8.64 -6.15 -4.24
N PHE A 96 -9.78 -6.29 -3.57
CA PHE A 96 -9.85 -6.84 -2.22
C PHE A 96 -9.59 -8.34 -2.23
N VAL A 97 -8.82 -8.82 -1.23
CA VAL A 97 -8.62 -10.25 -0.99
C VAL A 97 -9.14 -10.63 0.39
N ALA A 98 -8.66 -9.96 1.45
CA ALA A 98 -9.03 -10.29 2.81
C ALA A 98 -8.87 -9.10 3.75
N SER A 99 -9.74 -9.01 4.76
CA SER A 99 -9.53 -8.12 5.91
C SER A 99 -9.16 -8.97 7.12
N PHE A 100 -8.24 -8.47 7.95
CA PHE A 100 -7.90 -9.16 9.19
C PHE A 100 -8.92 -8.84 10.27
N PRO A 101 -9.20 -9.81 11.20
CA PRO A 101 -10.13 -9.56 12.31
C PRO A 101 -9.74 -8.36 13.18
N GLY A 102 -8.43 -8.13 13.32
CA GLY A 102 -7.88 -6.96 13.97
C GLY A 102 -6.65 -6.49 13.23
N VAL A 103 -6.37 -5.17 13.31
CA VAL A 103 -5.17 -4.60 12.71
C VAL A 103 -3.93 -5.17 13.41
N LEU A 104 -2.96 -5.63 12.62
CA LEU A 104 -1.65 -6.01 13.15
C LEU A 104 -0.85 -4.74 13.39
N SER A 105 -0.79 -4.29 14.64
CA SER A 105 -0.24 -2.99 14.99
C SER A 105 1.25 -2.89 14.68
N LEU A 106 1.72 -1.67 14.46
CA LEU A 106 3.14 -1.40 14.25
C LEU A 106 4.00 -1.91 15.42
N ALA A 107 3.50 -1.76 16.66
CA ALA A 107 4.19 -2.26 17.84
C ALA A 107 4.32 -3.78 17.81
N LEU A 108 3.26 -4.49 17.44
CA LEU A 108 3.30 -5.95 17.30
C LEU A 108 4.31 -6.37 16.23
N LEU A 109 4.31 -5.72 15.09
CA LEU A 109 5.23 -6.03 13.99
C LEU A 109 6.69 -5.82 14.43
N ARG A 110 6.96 -4.73 15.16
CA ARG A 110 8.31 -4.43 15.66
C ARG A 110 8.81 -5.43 16.71
N SER A 111 7.90 -6.13 17.38
CA SER A 111 8.27 -7.14 18.38
C SER A 111 8.72 -8.47 17.76
N GLN A 112 8.58 -8.64 16.44
CA GLN A 112 8.89 -9.89 15.75
C GLN A 112 10.32 -9.88 15.19
N LEU A 113 11.16 -10.82 15.65
CA LEU A 113 12.54 -10.96 15.16
C LEU A 113 12.58 -11.22 13.64
N ALA A 114 11.67 -12.00 13.13
CA ALA A 114 11.61 -12.32 11.71
C ALA A 114 11.38 -11.10 10.81
N LEU A 115 10.92 -9.97 11.39
CA LEU A 115 10.62 -8.74 10.67
C LEU A 115 11.63 -7.64 10.94
N SER A 116 12.73 -7.92 11.64
CA SER A 116 13.66 -6.90 12.12
C SER A 116 14.28 -6.03 11.02
N ASP A 117 14.46 -6.58 9.83
CA ASP A 117 15.03 -5.87 8.68
C ASP A 117 13.98 -5.44 7.66
N MET A 118 12.70 -5.57 7.99
CA MET A 118 11.62 -5.18 7.08
C MET A 118 11.62 -3.67 6.83
N ALA A 119 11.52 -3.27 5.55
CA ALA A 119 11.57 -1.86 5.15
C ALA A 119 10.52 -1.01 5.86
N LEU A 120 9.32 -1.54 6.05
CA LEU A 120 8.21 -0.88 6.75
C LEU A 120 8.60 -0.41 8.16
N LEU A 121 9.44 -1.19 8.85
CA LEU A 121 9.77 -0.97 10.26
C LEU A 121 11.00 -0.10 10.47
N GLN A 122 11.69 0.29 9.40
CA GLN A 122 12.90 1.10 9.51
C GLN A 122 12.55 2.52 9.96
N LYS A 123 13.29 3.01 10.94
CA LYS A 123 13.08 4.35 11.49
C LYS A 123 13.28 5.40 10.42
N GLY A 124 12.34 6.34 10.32
CA GLY A 124 12.41 7.43 9.35
C GLY A 124 12.02 7.06 7.93
N SER A 125 11.54 5.83 7.70
CA SER A 125 11.06 5.44 6.37
C SER A 125 9.82 6.24 6.00
N ARG A 126 9.86 6.87 4.82
CA ARG A 126 8.73 7.64 4.27
C ARG A 126 8.12 6.97 3.04
N LEU A 127 8.55 5.74 2.74
CA LEU A 127 8.01 5.00 1.61
C LEU A 127 6.60 4.53 1.90
N SER A 128 5.69 4.77 0.97
CA SER A 128 4.32 4.26 1.03
C SER A 128 4.18 2.92 0.33
N VAL A 129 5.12 2.57 -0.52
CA VAL A 129 5.16 1.30 -1.26
C VAL A 129 6.56 0.72 -1.12
N MET A 130 6.64 -0.53 -0.68
CA MET A 130 7.92 -1.18 -0.46
C MET A 130 7.79 -2.70 -0.59
N PRO A 131 8.89 -3.39 -0.92
CA PRO A 131 8.84 -4.84 -1.06
C PRO A 131 8.76 -5.55 0.29
N VAL A 132 8.22 -6.77 0.25
CA VAL A 132 8.15 -7.69 1.38
C VAL A 132 8.75 -9.02 0.91
N SER A 133 9.69 -9.57 1.68
CA SER A 133 10.28 -10.87 1.35
C SER A 133 9.28 -11.99 1.62
N ALA A 134 9.52 -13.17 1.03
CA ALA A 134 8.68 -14.35 1.26
C ALA A 134 8.64 -14.73 2.74
N GLU A 135 9.76 -14.64 3.44
CA GLU A 135 9.85 -14.94 4.86
C GLU A 135 9.04 -13.97 5.71
N GLN A 136 9.15 -12.66 5.39
CA GLN A 136 8.36 -11.63 6.06
C GLN A 136 6.86 -11.83 5.80
N TRP A 137 6.51 -12.18 4.58
CA TRP A 137 5.12 -12.45 4.21
C TRP A 137 4.54 -13.57 5.07
N GLN A 138 5.26 -14.70 5.19
CA GLN A 138 4.80 -15.83 5.99
C GLN A 138 4.71 -15.49 7.47
N ALA A 139 5.67 -14.73 8.00
CA ALA A 139 5.64 -14.31 9.40
C ALA A 139 4.41 -13.45 9.71
N ILE A 140 4.05 -12.55 8.82
CA ILE A 140 2.87 -11.69 8.97
C ILE A 140 1.58 -12.51 8.88
N LEU A 141 1.50 -13.45 7.94
CA LEU A 141 0.34 -14.33 7.83
C LEU A 141 0.13 -15.15 9.11
N ALA A 142 1.22 -15.64 9.71
CA ALA A 142 1.14 -16.37 10.98
C ALA A 142 0.54 -15.50 12.09
N LEU A 143 0.95 -14.23 12.17
CA LEU A 143 0.41 -13.28 13.15
C LEU A 143 -1.10 -13.07 12.93
N SER A 144 -1.53 -12.96 11.69
CA SER A 144 -2.95 -12.74 11.38
C SER A 144 -3.82 -13.93 11.81
N SER A 145 -3.29 -15.12 11.77
CA SER A 145 -3.98 -16.34 12.24
C SER A 145 -4.03 -16.41 13.76
N GLU A 146 -2.94 -16.05 14.44
CA GLU A 146 -2.84 -16.08 15.91
C GLU A 146 -3.70 -15.00 16.57
N GLY A 147 -3.96 -13.91 15.89
CA GLY A 147 -4.77 -12.80 16.38
C GLY A 147 -6.27 -13.06 16.47
N ARG A 148 -6.68 -14.27 16.23
CA ARG A 148 -8.11 -14.65 16.23
C ARG A 148 -8.58 -15.10 17.62
#